data_62bf4c5b4562b927773441586cd14725
#
_entry.id   62bf4c5b4562b927773441586cd14725
#
_cell.length_a   1.000
_cell.length_b   1.000
_cell.length_c   1.000
_cell.angle_alpha   90.00
_cell.angle_beta   90.00
_cell.angle_gamma   90.00
#
_symmetry.space_group_name_H-M   'P 1'
#
loop_
_entity.id
_entity.type
_entity.pdbx_description
1 polymer ?
#
loop_
_entity_poly.entity_id
_entity_poly.type
_entity_poly.pdbx_seq_one_letter_code
_entity_poly.pdbx_strand_id
1 'polypeptide(L)'
;LAQARQEAIPLIGPTATDLLPAVPKADVRRAMKDGLPTLMTSLSGDERNVLLTLARMWHTLATGEFVSKDRAADWATARLPHTQAAILTHARNDYMRGTTRDWQACQPALRQTASALHEQVQANL
;
A
#
# COMPACT_ATOMS: atom_id res chain seq x y z
N LEU A 1 -25.49 -3.24 9.86
CA LEU A 1 -25.60 -3.09 10.07
C LEU A 1 -25.23 -3.02 10.04
N ALA A 2 -25.72 -3.19 9.58
CA ALA A 2 -25.76 -3.01 9.82
C ALA A 2 -25.64 -2.96 9.52
N GLN A 3 -25.75 -2.90 9.34
CA GLN A 3 -25.84 -2.75 9.35
C GLN A 3 -25.77 -2.64 9.10
N ALA A 4 -26.19 -2.68 8.51
CA ALA A 4 -26.32 -2.34 8.61
C ALA A 4 -26.16 -2.24 8.19
N ARG A 5 -26.45 -2.21 8.06
CA ARG A 5 -26.50 -1.95 8.07
C ARG A 5 -26.46 -1.90 7.60
N GLN A 6 -26.65 -1.71 7.29
CA GLN A 6 -26.75 -1.33 7.28
C GLN A 6 -26.79 -1.14 6.94
N GLU A 7 -27.26 -1.05 6.31
CA GLU A 7 -27.41 -0.63 6.47
C GLU A 7 -27.24 -0.23 6.31
N ALA A 8 -27.71 -0.27 5.65
CA ALA A 8 -27.67 0.29 6.02
C ALA A 8 -27.36 0.81 5.64
N ILE A 9 -27.51 1.00 5.35
CA ILE A 9 -27.31 1.67 5.62
C ILE A 9 -26.92 2.07 5.23
N PRO A 10 -27.12 2.24 4.74
CA PRO A 10 -26.90 2.88 4.89
C PRO A 10 -26.47 3.25 4.55
N LEU A 11 -26.63 3.47 4.22
CA LEU A 11 -26.25 4.03 4.59
C LEU A 11 -25.84 4.52 4.35
N ILE A 12 -25.87 4.80 3.88
CA ILE A 12 -25.46 5.50 4.28
C ILE A 12 -24.96 6.13 4.02
N GLY A 13 -24.99 6.37 3.74
CA GLY A 13 -24.54 7.16 4.16
C GLY A 13 -23.88 7.67 3.98
N PRO A 14 -23.66 8.10 4.02
CA PRO A 14 -22.85 8.71 4.34
C PRO A 14 -22.15 8.78 4.12
N THR A 15 -21.97 8.89 4.19
CA THR A 15 -21.12 9.03 4.61
C THR A 15 -20.54 8.56 4.74
N ALA A 16 -20.53 8.46 4.44
CA ALA A 16 -19.80 8.07 4.95
C ALA A 16 -19.20 7.96 4.98
N THR A 17 -18.94 8.33 5.08
CA THR A 17 -18.25 8.39 5.52
C THR A 17 -18.18 8.29 6.14
N ASP A 18 -18.39 8.51 6.35
CA ASP A 18 -18.20 8.30 7.18
C ASP A 18 -18.40 7.56 7.71
N LEU A 19 -18.70 7.18 7.46
CA LEU A 19 -18.86 6.35 8.19
C LEU A 19 -18.31 5.47 8.35
N LEU A 20 -17.93 5.63 7.95
CA LEU A 20 -17.08 4.70 8.49
C LEU A 20 -16.61 5.17 9.76
N PRO A 21 -16.93 4.45 10.74
CA PRO A 21 -16.33 4.76 11.97
C PRO A 21 -14.90 4.67 11.76
N ALA A 22 -14.36 5.73 11.73
CA ALA A 22 -13.01 5.83 11.50
C ALA A 22 -12.27 5.07 12.56
N VAL A 23 -11.55 4.09 12.14
CA VAL A 23 -10.42 3.60 12.90
C VAL A 23 -9.57 4.84 13.16
N PRO A 24 -9.32 5.21 14.42
CA PRO A 24 -8.53 6.39 14.72
C PRO A 24 -7.21 6.36 13.96
N LYS A 25 -6.79 7.50 13.45
CA LYS A 25 -5.53 7.58 12.70
C LYS A 25 -4.35 7.03 13.51
N ALA A 26 -4.35 7.24 14.81
CA ALA A 26 -3.31 6.73 15.69
C ALA A 26 -3.26 5.20 15.68
N ASP A 27 -4.40 4.53 15.63
CA ASP A 27 -4.46 3.05 15.60
C ASP A 27 -4.00 2.52 14.25
N VAL A 28 -4.34 3.18 13.16
CA VAL A 28 -3.86 2.81 11.82
C VAL A 28 -2.34 2.93 11.77
N ARG A 29 -1.79 4.03 12.26
CA ARG A 29 -0.34 4.23 12.28
C ARG A 29 0.37 3.18 13.12
N ARG A 30 -0.20 2.85 14.28
CA ARG A 30 0.37 1.82 15.15
C ARG A 30 0.38 0.46 14.45
N ALA A 31 -0.73 0.09 13.83
CA ALA A 31 -0.83 -1.18 13.11
C ALA A 31 0.19 -1.25 11.98
N MET A 32 0.37 -0.17 11.24
CA MET A 32 1.37 -0.10 10.18
C MET A 32 2.78 -0.25 10.73
N LYS A 33 3.09 0.48 11.80
CA LYS A 33 4.40 0.43 12.43
C LYS A 33 4.72 -0.97 12.94
N ASP A 34 3.75 -1.61 13.58
CA ASP A 34 3.94 -2.95 14.15
C ASP A 34 4.07 -4.01 13.06
N GLY A 35 3.35 -3.86 11.94
CA GLY A 35 3.38 -4.82 10.85
C GLY A 35 4.55 -4.64 9.88
N LEU A 36 5.21 -3.49 9.91
CA LEU A 36 6.24 -3.14 8.94
C LEU A 36 7.43 -4.10 8.93
N PRO A 37 8.02 -4.49 10.09
CA PRO A 37 9.14 -5.43 10.08
C PRO A 37 8.75 -6.78 9.48
N THR A 38 7.57 -7.31 9.82
CA THR A 38 7.09 -8.58 9.28
C THR A 38 6.90 -8.47 7.76
N LEU A 39 6.34 -7.35 7.29
CA LEU A 39 6.16 -7.13 5.86
C LEU A 39 7.50 -7.13 5.14
N MET A 40 8.51 -6.46 5.68
CA MET A 40 9.83 -6.41 5.07
C MET A 40 10.51 -7.77 5.03
N THR A 41 10.31 -8.61 6.04
CA THR A 41 10.89 -9.96 6.04
C THR A 41 10.21 -10.86 5.01
N SER A 42 9.01 -10.52 4.57
CA SER A 42 8.28 -11.28 3.56
C SER A 42 8.68 -10.93 2.14
N LEU A 43 9.58 -9.97 1.93
CA LEU A 43 9.94 -9.48 0.60
C LEU A 43 10.41 -10.61 -0.31
N SER A 44 11.28 -11.49 0.18
CA SER A 44 11.73 -12.64 -0.59
C SER A 44 10.60 -13.67 -0.67
N GLY A 45 10.08 -13.89 -1.86
CA GLY A 45 8.98 -14.81 -2.09
C GLY A 45 7.61 -14.14 -2.19
N ASP A 46 7.49 -12.87 -1.82
CA ASP A 46 6.22 -12.14 -1.90
C ASP A 46 6.44 -10.70 -2.39
N GLU A 47 7.36 -10.55 -3.30
CA GLU A 47 7.90 -9.25 -3.71
C GLU A 47 6.81 -8.29 -4.20
N ARG A 48 5.94 -8.77 -5.10
CA ARG A 48 4.87 -7.94 -5.66
C ARG A 48 3.96 -7.40 -4.56
N ASN A 49 3.51 -8.27 -3.69
CA ASN A 49 2.59 -7.89 -2.62
C ASN A 49 3.24 -6.92 -1.65
N VAL A 50 4.49 -7.16 -1.27
CA VAL A 50 5.21 -6.28 -0.33
C VAL A 50 5.37 -4.88 -0.92
N LEU A 51 5.80 -4.77 -2.18
CA LEU A 51 5.97 -3.48 -2.83
C LEU A 51 4.66 -2.71 -2.90
N LEU A 52 3.58 -3.37 -3.29
CA LEU A 52 2.28 -2.72 -3.43
C LEU A 52 1.69 -2.36 -2.08
N THR A 53 1.90 -3.19 -1.07
CA THR A 53 1.44 -2.90 0.29
C THR A 53 2.17 -1.68 0.86
N LEU A 54 3.48 -1.61 0.66
CA LEU A 54 4.26 -0.43 1.09
C LEU A 54 3.77 0.84 0.39
N ALA A 55 3.48 0.76 -0.91
CA ALA A 55 2.94 1.91 -1.64
C ALA A 55 1.60 2.37 -1.07
N ARG A 56 0.72 1.43 -0.71
CA ARG A 56 -0.56 1.76 -0.09
C ARG A 56 -0.38 2.40 1.28
N MET A 57 0.53 1.88 2.09
CA MET A 57 0.82 2.45 3.39
C MET A 57 1.31 3.89 3.24
N TRP A 58 2.24 4.11 2.33
CA TRP A 58 2.77 5.46 2.07
C TRP A 58 1.65 6.40 1.63
N HIS A 59 0.83 5.96 0.67
CA HIS A 59 -0.28 6.78 0.17
C HIS A 59 -1.23 7.15 1.32
N THR A 60 -1.65 6.18 2.11
CA THR A 60 -2.60 6.41 3.20
C THR A 60 -2.02 7.35 4.25
N LEU A 61 -0.74 7.17 4.60
CA LEU A 61 -0.10 8.05 5.60
C LEU A 61 0.05 9.48 5.08
N ALA A 62 0.34 9.63 3.79
CA ALA A 62 0.57 10.95 3.20
C ALA A 62 -0.72 11.71 2.91
N THR A 63 -1.79 11.01 2.53
CA THR A 63 -3.03 11.63 2.06
C THR A 63 -4.20 11.46 3.02
N GLY A 64 -4.16 10.47 3.90
CA GLY A 64 -5.28 10.13 4.77
C GLY A 64 -6.36 9.30 4.09
N GLU A 65 -6.15 8.87 2.87
CA GLU A 65 -7.14 8.13 2.09
C GLU A 65 -6.68 6.72 1.79
N PHE A 66 -7.63 5.79 1.76
CA PHE A 66 -7.38 4.41 1.35
C PHE A 66 -7.72 4.26 -0.12
N VAL A 67 -6.82 3.66 -0.88
CA VAL A 67 -7.02 3.39 -2.31
C VAL A 67 -6.60 1.96 -2.62
N SER A 68 -6.94 1.48 -3.82
CA SER A 68 -6.52 0.18 -4.29
C SER A 68 -5.01 0.12 -4.52
N LYS A 69 -4.47 -1.09 -4.61
CA LYS A 69 -3.03 -1.30 -4.80
C LYS A 69 -2.51 -0.65 -6.08
N ASP A 70 -3.26 -0.76 -7.18
CA ASP A 70 -2.86 -0.17 -8.46
C ASP A 70 -2.83 1.36 -8.39
N ARG A 71 -3.82 1.98 -7.75
CA ARG A 71 -3.85 3.43 -7.60
C ARG A 71 -2.74 3.92 -6.70
N ALA A 72 -2.47 3.20 -5.62
CA ALA A 72 -1.38 3.56 -4.72
C ALA A 72 -0.03 3.46 -5.44
N ALA A 73 0.14 2.44 -6.27
CA ALA A 73 1.36 2.29 -7.06
C ALA A 73 1.52 3.44 -8.05
N ASP A 74 0.46 3.84 -8.74
CA ASP A 74 0.52 4.97 -9.67
C ASP A 74 0.90 6.26 -8.95
N TRP A 75 0.34 6.50 -7.78
CA TRP A 75 0.66 7.67 -6.97
C TRP A 75 2.12 7.65 -6.52
N ALA A 76 2.61 6.50 -6.09
CA ALA A 76 3.98 6.35 -5.58
C ALA A 76 5.03 6.45 -6.70
N THR A 77 4.74 5.87 -7.88
CA THR A 77 5.68 5.93 -9.01
C THR A 77 5.96 7.36 -9.43
N ALA A 78 4.98 8.24 -9.33
CA ALA A 78 5.17 9.65 -9.67
C ALA A 78 6.11 10.37 -8.70
N ARG A 79 6.41 9.76 -7.56
CA ARG A 79 7.21 10.36 -6.48
C ARG A 79 8.53 9.65 -6.25
N LEU A 80 8.80 8.57 -6.97
CA LEU A 80 10.03 7.79 -6.82
C LEU A 80 11.04 8.15 -7.92
N PRO A 81 12.34 7.94 -7.66
CA PRO A 81 13.34 8.01 -8.72
C PRO A 81 13.02 7.02 -9.83
N HIS A 82 13.48 7.30 -11.03
CA HIS A 82 13.11 6.57 -12.24
C HIS A 82 13.30 5.05 -12.12
N THR A 83 14.44 4.60 -11.63
CA THR A 83 14.74 3.17 -11.51
C THR A 83 13.76 2.47 -10.57
N GLN A 84 13.48 3.11 -9.44
CA GLN A 84 12.58 2.54 -8.44
C GLN A 84 11.12 2.60 -8.92
N ALA A 85 10.76 3.67 -9.61
CA ALA A 85 9.43 3.79 -10.20
C ALA A 85 9.18 2.67 -11.22
N ALA A 86 10.19 2.31 -12.01
CA ALA A 86 10.07 1.23 -12.98
C ALA A 86 9.78 -0.12 -12.29
N ILE A 87 10.46 -0.41 -11.18
CA ILE A 87 10.24 -1.65 -10.42
C ILE A 87 8.81 -1.69 -9.87
N LEU A 88 8.35 -0.59 -9.30
CA LEU A 88 6.99 -0.52 -8.75
C LEU A 88 5.95 -0.64 -9.87
N THR A 89 6.21 -0.07 -11.03
CA THR A 89 5.34 -0.20 -12.20
C THR A 89 5.23 -1.66 -12.64
N HIS A 90 6.34 -2.40 -12.62
CA HIS A 90 6.31 -3.84 -12.92
C HIS A 90 5.41 -4.59 -11.94
N ALA A 91 5.52 -4.30 -10.65
CA ALA A 91 4.67 -4.93 -9.64
C ALA A 91 3.19 -4.61 -9.88
N ARG A 92 2.89 -3.37 -10.18
CA ARG A 92 1.52 -2.93 -10.48
C ARG A 92 0.96 -3.66 -11.69
N ASN A 93 1.73 -3.72 -12.78
CA ASN A 93 1.27 -4.36 -14.01
C ASN A 93 1.05 -5.86 -13.82
N ASP A 94 1.95 -6.52 -13.11
CA ASP A 94 1.79 -7.95 -12.82
C ASP A 94 0.56 -8.21 -11.96
N TYR A 95 0.30 -7.34 -10.99
CA TYR A 95 -0.89 -7.43 -10.15
C TYR A 95 -2.17 -7.29 -10.99
N MET A 96 -2.21 -6.32 -11.89
CA MET A 96 -3.40 -6.06 -12.71
C MET A 96 -3.64 -7.16 -13.73
N ARG A 97 -2.58 -7.79 -14.23
CA ARG A 97 -2.69 -8.85 -15.25
C ARG A 97 -2.73 -10.24 -14.67
N GLY A 98 -2.48 -10.39 -13.37
CA GLY A 98 -2.38 -11.70 -12.75
C GLY A 98 -1.16 -12.48 -13.21
N THR A 99 -0.10 -11.79 -13.62
CA THR A 99 1.13 -12.42 -14.09
C THR A 99 2.18 -12.45 -13.01
N THR A 100 3.21 -13.28 -13.21
CA THR A 100 4.35 -13.39 -12.30
C THR A 100 5.63 -13.11 -13.08
N ARG A 101 6.70 -12.81 -12.35
CA ARG A 101 8.02 -12.58 -12.94
C ARG A 101 9.11 -13.08 -12.02
N ASP A 102 10.30 -13.27 -12.59
CA ASP A 102 11.48 -13.63 -11.83
C ASP A 102 12.04 -12.36 -11.18
N TRP A 103 11.71 -12.15 -9.91
CA TRP A 103 12.16 -10.96 -9.18
C TRP A 103 13.67 -11.03 -8.88
N GLN A 104 14.28 -12.20 -8.94
CA GLN A 104 15.74 -12.30 -8.79
C GLN A 104 16.45 -11.56 -9.92
N ALA A 105 15.88 -11.56 -11.10
CA ALA A 105 16.45 -10.84 -12.24
C ALA A 105 16.37 -9.32 -12.07
N CYS A 106 15.58 -8.85 -11.10
CA CYS A 106 15.40 -7.41 -10.83
C CYS A 106 16.28 -6.91 -9.68
N GLN A 107 17.14 -7.77 -9.11
CA GLN A 107 18.06 -7.35 -8.05
C GLN A 107 19.26 -6.59 -8.66
N PRO A 108 19.83 -5.61 -7.96
CA PRO A 108 19.45 -5.13 -6.64
C PRO A 108 18.34 -4.07 -6.64
N ALA A 109 17.81 -3.70 -7.80
CA ALA A 109 16.81 -2.64 -7.92
C ALA A 109 15.56 -2.93 -7.06
N LEU A 110 15.16 -4.19 -6.96
CA LEU A 110 14.03 -4.59 -6.13
C LEU A 110 14.24 -4.20 -4.66
N ARG A 111 15.40 -4.54 -4.10
CA ARG A 111 15.70 -4.20 -2.71
C ARG A 111 15.77 -2.71 -2.49
N GLN A 112 16.36 -1.99 -3.45
CA GLN A 112 16.45 -0.54 -3.38
C GLN A 112 15.06 0.09 -3.38
N THR A 113 14.16 -0.43 -4.19
CA THR A 113 12.79 0.06 -4.26
C THR A 113 12.04 -0.21 -2.95
N ALA A 114 12.16 -1.42 -2.42
CA ALA A 114 11.53 -1.78 -1.14
C ALA A 114 12.07 -0.89 -0.01
N SER A 115 13.37 -0.65 0.03
CA SER A 115 13.99 0.23 1.04
C SER A 115 13.49 1.66 0.91
N ALA A 116 13.37 2.17 -0.32
CA ALA A 116 12.89 3.53 -0.53
C ALA A 116 11.44 3.69 -0.08
N LEU A 117 10.60 2.72 -0.40
CA LEU A 117 9.20 2.73 0.05
C LEU A 117 9.12 2.63 1.57
N HIS A 118 9.92 1.76 2.16
CA HIS A 118 9.99 1.59 3.61
C HIS A 118 10.36 2.89 4.31
N GLU A 119 11.36 3.60 3.77
CA GLU A 119 11.78 4.89 4.31
C GLU A 119 10.66 5.92 4.24
N GLN A 120 9.91 5.95 3.14
CA GLN A 120 8.79 6.88 3.00
C GLN A 120 7.67 6.56 3.98
N VAL A 121 7.39 5.28 4.20
CA VAL A 121 6.40 4.87 5.20
C VAL A 121 6.85 5.33 6.58
N GLN A 122 8.10 5.07 6.95
CA GLN A 122 8.63 5.47 8.27
C GLN A 122 8.63 6.99 8.45
N ALA A 123 8.95 7.73 7.41
CA ALA A 123 8.99 9.19 7.48
C ALA A 123 7.61 9.79 7.72
N ASN A 124 6.56 9.08 7.39
CA ASN A 124 5.17 9.55 7.53
C ASN A 124 4.45 8.92 8.73
N LEU A 125 5.11 8.06 9.47
CA LEU A 125 4.54 7.47 10.69
C LEU A 125 4.61 8.47 11.91
#